data_b48729078e21ae0495109eecf4533577
#
_entry.id   b48729078e21ae0495109eecf4533577
#
_cell.length_a   1.000
_cell.length_b   1.000
_cell.length_c   1.000
_cell.angle_alpha   90.00
_cell.angle_beta   90.00
_cell.angle_gamma   90.00
#
_symmetry.space_group_name_H-M   'P 1'
#
loop_
_entity.id
_entity.type
_entity.pdbx_description
1 polymer ?
#
loop_
_entity_poly.entity_id
_entity_poly.type
_entity_poly.pdbx_seq_one_letter_code
_entity_poly.pdbx_strand_id
1 'polypeptide(L)'
;WTTDVVARPFKGFDLHFLFTYQKPTYKKYETSVEFSDGYVGQINATGNIVAEIPQVIVEIDPSYMITKDLKIWTSFRYFSKTYANINDAYYFNGRWETFGGLNGQVNKKLSLGCTVVNFLNQTGAKGSIAGAELVTKEEAGKYANTVMAGSYIRPFTVEFSAQLKF
;
A
#
# COMPACT_ATOMS: atom_id res chain seq x y z
N TRP A 1 -16.69 -6.05 -2.72
CA TRP A 1 -17.14 -6.38 -1.36
C TRP A 1 -16.21 -5.72 -0.34
N THR A 2 -16.80 -5.00 0.62
CA THR A 2 -16.05 -4.42 1.73
C THR A 2 -16.77 -4.76 3.03
N THR A 3 -16.01 -5.16 4.04
CA THR A 3 -16.46 -5.35 5.42
C THR A 3 -15.62 -4.44 6.30
N ASP A 4 -16.30 -3.61 7.09
CA ASP A 4 -15.70 -2.67 8.03
C ASP A 4 -16.30 -2.93 9.41
N VAL A 5 -15.45 -3.19 10.41
CA VAL A 5 -15.87 -3.55 11.77
C VAL A 5 -15.08 -2.73 12.78
N VAL A 6 -15.80 -2.04 13.65
CA VAL A 6 -15.21 -1.38 14.83
C VAL A 6 -15.71 -2.10 16.08
N ALA A 7 -14.79 -2.58 16.91
CA ALA A 7 -15.09 -3.29 18.13
C ALA A 7 -14.41 -2.66 19.34
N ARG A 8 -15.10 -2.68 20.49
CA ARG A 8 -14.61 -2.20 21.80
C ARG A 8 -14.88 -3.28 22.85
N PRO A 9 -14.13 -4.40 22.82
CA PRO A 9 -14.41 -5.57 23.65
C PRO A 9 -14.23 -5.30 25.14
N PHE A 10 -13.39 -4.33 25.52
CA PHE A 10 -13.20 -3.91 26.91
C PHE A 10 -12.75 -2.44 26.98
N LYS A 11 -12.78 -1.88 28.16
CA LYS A 11 -12.48 -0.46 28.40
C LYS A 11 -11.06 -0.10 27.95
N GLY A 12 -10.97 0.94 27.12
CA GLY A 12 -9.71 1.47 26.62
C GLY A 12 -9.14 0.77 25.40
N PHE A 13 -9.71 -0.35 24.95
CA PHE A 13 -9.29 -1.05 23.75
C PHE A 13 -10.25 -0.77 22.59
N ASP A 14 -9.72 -0.32 21.47
CA ASP A 14 -10.43 -0.18 20.19
C ASP A 14 -9.75 -1.08 19.16
N LEU A 15 -10.55 -1.78 18.38
CA LEU A 15 -10.11 -2.57 17.23
C LEU A 15 -10.90 -2.11 16.02
N HIS A 16 -10.18 -1.72 14.96
CA HIS A 16 -10.75 -1.54 13.64
C HIS A 16 -10.25 -2.67 12.73
N PHE A 17 -11.16 -3.28 11.99
CA PHE A 17 -10.88 -4.31 11.00
C PHE A 17 -11.54 -3.94 9.69
N LEU A 18 -10.76 -3.86 8.62
CA LEU A 18 -11.24 -3.66 7.27
C LEU A 18 -10.81 -4.84 6.39
N PHE A 19 -11.76 -5.39 5.65
CA PHE A 19 -11.52 -6.34 4.58
C PHE A 19 -12.15 -5.83 3.29
N THR A 20 -11.38 -5.78 2.20
CA THR A 20 -11.89 -5.45 0.88
C THR A 20 -11.49 -6.53 -0.12
N TYR A 21 -12.48 -7.00 -0.88
CA TYR A 21 -12.26 -7.82 -2.06
C TYR A 21 -12.82 -7.09 -3.29
N GLN A 22 -12.00 -6.94 -4.31
CA GLN A 22 -12.35 -6.29 -5.56
C GLN A 22 -11.68 -6.96 -6.74
N LYS A 23 -12.31 -6.90 -7.91
CA LYS A 23 -11.73 -7.37 -9.18
C LYS A 23 -11.82 -6.24 -10.21
N PRO A 24 -10.97 -5.22 -10.10
CA PRO A 24 -10.96 -4.11 -11.05
C PRO A 24 -10.40 -4.60 -12.37
N THR A 25 -11.16 -4.44 -13.45
CA THR A 25 -10.73 -4.78 -14.81
C THR A 25 -11.02 -3.63 -15.76
N TYR A 26 -10.16 -3.44 -16.75
CA TYR A 26 -10.42 -2.53 -17.84
C TYR A 26 -11.56 -3.08 -18.71
N LYS A 27 -12.71 -2.39 -18.75
CA LYS A 27 -13.85 -2.82 -19.56
C LYS A 27 -13.66 -2.52 -21.05
N LYS A 28 -13.09 -1.36 -21.35
CA LYS A 28 -12.68 -0.94 -22.68
C LYS A 28 -11.49 -0.01 -22.51
N TYR A 29 -10.34 -0.45 -22.93
CA TYR A 29 -9.11 0.32 -22.85
C TYR A 29 -8.23 0.03 -24.06
N GLU A 30 -8.24 0.94 -25.01
CA GLU A 30 -7.38 0.92 -26.17
C GLU A 30 -6.70 2.28 -26.24
N THR A 31 -5.39 2.28 -26.36
CA THR A 31 -4.60 3.52 -26.46
C THR A 31 -3.34 3.27 -27.28
N SER A 32 -2.71 4.36 -27.71
CA SER A 32 -1.40 4.34 -28.34
C SER A 32 -0.42 5.14 -27.48
N VAL A 33 0.83 4.68 -27.46
CA VAL A 33 1.95 5.39 -26.81
C VAL A 33 2.99 5.67 -27.90
N GLU A 34 3.37 6.93 -28.05
CA GLU A 34 4.44 7.36 -28.94
C GLU A 34 5.74 7.45 -28.13
N PHE A 35 6.77 6.78 -28.59
CA PHE A 35 8.11 6.82 -28.03
C PHE A 35 8.94 7.94 -28.64
N SER A 36 10.03 8.29 -27.96
CA SER A 36 10.93 9.37 -28.38
C SER A 36 11.62 9.15 -29.74
N ASP A 37 11.63 7.91 -30.22
CA ASP A 37 12.13 7.52 -31.55
C ASP A 37 11.05 7.56 -32.66
N GLY A 38 9.81 7.99 -32.29
CA GLY A 38 8.67 8.06 -33.18
C GLY A 38 7.92 6.74 -33.37
N TYR A 39 8.30 5.65 -32.66
CA TYR A 39 7.53 4.41 -32.67
C TYR A 39 6.22 4.59 -31.94
N VAL A 40 5.11 4.16 -32.55
CA VAL A 40 3.78 4.18 -31.94
C VAL A 40 3.37 2.75 -31.58
N GLY A 41 3.36 2.46 -30.29
CA GLY A 41 2.88 1.17 -29.76
C GLY A 41 1.37 1.22 -29.50
N GLN A 42 0.66 0.18 -29.91
CA GLN A 42 -0.77 0.01 -29.62
C GLN A 42 -0.96 -0.87 -28.38
N ILE A 43 -1.80 -0.41 -27.46
CA ILE A 43 -2.14 -1.14 -26.23
C ILE A 43 -3.64 -1.43 -26.25
N ASN A 44 -4.00 -2.70 -26.09
CA ASN A 44 -5.36 -3.12 -25.78
C ASN A 44 -5.34 -3.88 -24.44
N ALA A 45 -5.73 -3.19 -23.36
CA ALA A 45 -5.78 -3.75 -22.02
C ALA A 45 -7.21 -4.20 -21.61
N THR A 46 -8.13 -4.27 -22.56
CA THR A 46 -9.51 -4.70 -22.29
C THR A 46 -9.53 -6.08 -21.66
N GLY A 47 -10.15 -6.20 -20.50
CA GLY A 47 -10.22 -7.45 -19.71
C GLY A 47 -9.07 -7.66 -18.73
N ASN A 48 -7.96 -6.93 -18.86
CA ASN A 48 -6.84 -7.02 -17.92
C ASN A 48 -7.21 -6.43 -16.55
N ILE A 49 -6.48 -6.84 -15.53
CA ILE A 49 -6.61 -6.28 -14.18
C ILE A 49 -6.04 -4.85 -14.18
N VAL A 50 -6.72 -3.93 -13.53
CA VAL A 50 -6.21 -2.56 -13.40
C VAL A 50 -4.90 -2.59 -12.62
N ALA A 51 -3.85 -2.02 -13.21
CA ALA A 51 -2.52 -1.99 -12.61
C ALA A 51 -2.53 -1.24 -11.27
N GLU A 52 -1.61 -1.61 -10.39
CA GLU A 52 -1.38 -1.04 -9.05
C GLU A 52 -2.52 -1.23 -8.04
N ILE A 53 -3.66 -1.82 -8.42
CA ILE A 53 -4.79 -2.03 -7.53
C ILE A 53 -4.78 -3.48 -7.01
N PRO A 54 -4.62 -3.70 -5.69
CA PRO A 54 -4.72 -5.02 -5.09
C PRO A 54 -6.16 -5.52 -5.12
N GLN A 55 -6.33 -6.82 -5.31
CA GLN A 55 -7.67 -7.44 -5.27
C GLN A 55 -8.16 -7.69 -3.84
N VAL A 56 -7.23 -7.91 -2.92
CA VAL A 56 -7.52 -8.09 -1.51
C VAL A 56 -6.73 -7.07 -0.69
N ILE A 57 -7.44 -6.38 0.19
CA ILE A 57 -6.87 -5.49 1.21
C ILE A 57 -7.40 -5.95 2.56
N VAL A 58 -6.51 -6.09 3.52
CA VAL A 58 -6.86 -6.33 4.93
C VAL A 58 -6.18 -5.28 5.78
N GLU A 59 -6.93 -4.62 6.66
CA GLU A 59 -6.37 -3.71 7.67
C GLU A 59 -6.83 -4.16 9.05
N ILE A 60 -5.90 -4.17 10.02
CA ILE A 60 -6.16 -4.51 11.41
C ILE A 60 -5.47 -3.46 12.27
N ASP A 61 -6.26 -2.62 12.92
CA ASP A 61 -5.79 -1.46 13.66
C ASP A 61 -6.20 -1.54 15.14
N PRO A 62 -5.51 -2.34 15.96
CA PRO A 62 -5.73 -2.36 17.40
C PRO A 62 -5.10 -1.13 18.06
N SER A 63 -5.78 -0.60 19.07
CA SER A 63 -5.24 0.46 19.92
C SER A 63 -5.72 0.33 21.35
N TYR A 64 -4.91 0.83 22.28
CA TYR A 64 -5.21 0.74 23.70
C TYR A 64 -4.82 2.02 24.45
N MET A 65 -5.72 2.49 25.29
CA MET A 65 -5.47 3.58 26.24
C MET A 65 -4.77 3.03 27.46
N ILE A 66 -3.44 3.13 27.52
CA ILE A 66 -2.64 2.69 28.70
C ILE A 66 -3.04 3.53 29.91
N THR A 67 -3.18 4.83 29.72
CA THR A 67 -3.74 5.77 30.70
C THR A 67 -4.73 6.69 30.02
N LYS A 68 -5.40 7.60 30.75
CA LYS A 68 -6.27 8.61 30.13
C LYS A 68 -5.55 9.54 29.13
N ASP A 69 -4.23 9.65 29.25
CA ASP A 69 -3.41 10.59 28.47
C ASP A 69 -2.39 9.87 27.56
N LEU A 70 -2.31 8.54 27.58
CA LEU A 70 -1.33 7.75 26.80
C LEU A 70 -2.03 6.64 26.04
N LYS A 71 -1.91 6.65 24.71
CA LYS A 71 -2.43 5.66 23.79
C LYS A 71 -1.28 4.93 23.07
N ILE A 72 -1.34 3.62 23.04
CA ILE A 72 -0.56 2.77 22.11
C ILE A 72 -1.46 2.33 20.97
N TRP A 73 -0.91 2.23 19.77
CA TRP A 73 -1.64 1.76 18.60
C TRP A 73 -0.71 1.03 17.64
N THR A 74 -1.27 0.12 16.86
CA THR A 74 -0.61 -0.51 15.72
C THR A 74 -1.56 -0.57 14.53
N SER A 75 -1.00 -0.72 13.33
CA SER A 75 -1.74 -0.92 12.09
C SER A 75 -1.01 -1.97 11.26
N PHE A 76 -1.72 -3.02 10.89
CA PHE A 76 -1.24 -4.07 10.00
C PHE A 76 -2.06 -3.98 8.72
N ARG A 77 -1.40 -3.74 7.58
CA ARG A 77 -2.05 -3.61 6.29
C ARG A 77 -1.50 -4.64 5.32
N TYR A 78 -2.35 -5.54 4.88
CA TYR A 78 -2.03 -6.49 3.84
C TYR A 78 -2.59 -6.03 2.51
N PHE A 79 -1.76 -6.07 1.48
CA PHE A 79 -2.14 -5.87 0.09
C PHE A 79 -1.78 -7.13 -0.70
N SER A 80 -2.75 -7.70 -1.40
CA SER A 80 -2.47 -8.84 -2.29
C SER A 80 -1.59 -8.42 -3.48
N LYS A 81 -1.22 -9.39 -4.30
CA LYS A 81 -0.51 -9.17 -5.56
C LYS A 81 -1.11 -8.02 -6.35
N THR A 82 -0.27 -7.14 -6.91
CA THR A 82 -0.62 -6.05 -7.81
C THR A 82 0.14 -6.19 -9.12
N TYR A 83 -0.52 -5.93 -10.24
CA TYR A 83 0.17 -5.84 -11.51
C TYR A 83 0.88 -4.50 -11.63
N ALA A 84 2.07 -4.52 -12.24
CA ALA A 84 2.94 -3.36 -12.37
C ALA A 84 2.83 -2.67 -13.74
N ASN A 85 2.11 -3.28 -14.68
CA ASN A 85 1.80 -2.69 -15.98
C ASN A 85 0.40 -3.10 -16.48
N ILE A 86 -0.09 -2.39 -17.49
CA ILE A 86 -1.46 -2.55 -18.00
C ILE A 86 -1.68 -3.83 -18.81
N ASN A 87 -0.61 -4.49 -19.25
CA ASN A 87 -0.67 -5.75 -19.98
C ASN A 87 -0.62 -6.99 -19.06
N ASP A 88 -0.70 -6.84 -17.73
CA ASP A 88 -0.60 -7.91 -16.75
C ASP A 88 0.69 -8.76 -16.89
N ALA A 89 1.76 -8.18 -17.45
CA ALA A 89 3.00 -8.90 -17.73
C ALA A 89 3.91 -9.00 -16.49
N TYR A 90 3.91 -7.95 -15.68
CA TYR A 90 4.69 -7.90 -14.44
C TYR A 90 3.79 -7.71 -13.24
N TYR A 91 4.22 -8.24 -12.10
CA TYR A 91 3.50 -8.08 -10.85
C TYR A 91 4.45 -8.05 -9.67
N PHE A 92 3.99 -7.43 -8.59
CA PHE A 92 4.60 -7.53 -7.28
C PHE A 92 3.78 -8.45 -6.39
N ASN A 93 4.47 -9.31 -5.63
CA ASN A 93 3.83 -10.20 -4.67
C ASN A 93 3.08 -9.42 -3.59
N GLY A 94 2.15 -10.09 -2.94
CA GLY A 94 1.46 -9.52 -1.79
C GLY A 94 2.45 -9.12 -0.69
N ARG A 95 2.11 -8.06 0.04
CA ARG A 95 2.97 -7.48 1.06
C ARG A 95 2.17 -7.03 2.27
N TRP A 96 2.86 -6.95 3.38
CA TRP A 96 2.40 -6.26 4.57
C TRP A 96 3.07 -4.88 4.69
N GLU A 97 2.34 -3.91 5.16
CA GLU A 97 2.87 -2.63 5.62
C GLU A 97 2.45 -2.48 7.08
N THR A 98 3.38 -2.16 7.98
CA THR A 98 3.14 -2.15 9.42
C THR A 98 3.54 -0.83 10.03
N PHE A 99 2.66 -0.32 10.89
CA PHE A 99 2.84 0.94 11.59
C PHE A 99 2.49 0.74 13.06
N GLY A 100 3.13 1.48 13.92
CA GLY A 100 2.78 1.49 15.33
C GLY A 100 3.28 2.74 16.01
N GLY A 101 2.76 3.03 17.18
CA GLY A 101 3.19 4.23 17.88
C GLY A 101 2.58 4.42 19.24
N LEU A 102 3.08 5.48 19.86
CA LEU A 102 2.61 6.02 21.13
C LEU A 102 2.18 7.47 20.93
N ASN A 103 1.02 7.84 21.45
CA ASN A 103 0.55 9.22 21.49
C ASN A 103 0.24 9.58 22.94
N GLY A 104 0.88 10.65 23.43
CA GLY A 104 0.75 11.11 24.80
C GLY A 104 0.32 12.58 24.88
N GLN A 105 -0.66 12.88 25.73
CA GLN A 105 -1.03 14.23 26.10
C GLN A 105 -0.24 14.62 27.36
N VAL A 106 0.76 15.47 27.21
CA VAL A 106 1.62 15.91 28.33
C VAL A 106 0.88 16.89 29.24
N ASN A 107 0.16 17.81 28.61
CA ASN A 107 -0.70 18.79 29.29
C ASN A 107 -1.76 19.32 28.31
N LYS A 108 -2.60 20.27 28.74
CA LYS A 108 -3.69 20.81 27.90
C LYS A 108 -3.23 21.44 26.58
N LYS A 109 -1.96 21.81 26.47
CA LYS A 109 -1.39 22.48 25.30
C LYS A 109 -0.41 21.62 24.49
N LEU A 110 0.23 20.61 25.09
CA LEU A 110 1.31 19.83 24.47
C LEU A 110 0.93 18.36 24.36
N SER A 111 0.99 17.84 23.15
CA SER A 111 0.92 16.41 22.83
C SER A 111 2.23 15.97 22.16
N LEU A 112 2.68 14.77 22.48
CA LEU A 112 3.86 14.13 21.89
C LEU A 112 3.45 12.81 21.22
N GLY A 113 4.11 12.50 20.12
CA GLY A 113 3.92 11.25 19.40
C GLY A 113 5.25 10.62 19.00
N CYS A 114 5.26 9.30 19.01
CA CYS A 114 6.32 8.49 18.41
C CYS A 114 5.65 7.47 17.48
N THR A 115 6.04 7.47 16.22
CA THR A 115 5.54 6.53 15.22
C THR A 115 6.68 5.70 14.68
N VAL A 116 6.49 4.40 14.60
CA VAL A 116 7.40 3.46 13.93
C VAL A 116 6.74 2.99 12.65
N VAL A 117 7.35 3.30 11.53
CA VAL A 117 6.94 2.83 10.20
C VAL A 117 7.68 1.55 9.88
N ASN A 118 6.97 0.58 9.33
CA ASN A 118 7.51 -0.73 8.97
C ASN A 118 8.25 -1.41 10.13
N PHE A 119 7.59 -1.54 11.29
CA PHE A 119 8.22 -2.04 12.50
C PHE A 119 8.62 -3.53 12.42
N LEU A 120 8.03 -4.30 11.48
CA LEU A 120 8.48 -5.66 11.18
C LEU A 120 9.64 -5.71 10.18
N ASN A 121 10.15 -4.54 9.74
CA ASN A 121 11.26 -4.40 8.79
C ASN A 121 11.08 -5.28 7.53
N GLN A 122 9.90 -5.28 6.97
CA GLN A 122 9.58 -6.05 5.78
C GLN A 122 10.10 -5.33 4.53
N THR A 123 10.39 -6.13 3.52
CA THR A 123 10.72 -5.63 2.18
C THR A 123 9.53 -5.84 1.25
N GLY A 124 9.37 -4.98 0.26
CA GLY A 124 8.33 -5.11 -0.74
C GLY A 124 8.43 -4.03 -1.81
N ALA A 125 8.10 -4.40 -3.03
CA ALA A 125 7.98 -3.47 -4.13
C ALA A 125 6.51 -3.18 -4.43
N LYS A 126 6.23 -2.00 -4.97
CA LYS A 126 4.89 -1.53 -5.33
C LYS A 126 4.96 -0.53 -6.49
N GLY A 127 3.79 -0.15 -6.99
CA GLY A 127 3.66 0.84 -8.06
C GLY A 127 3.80 0.22 -9.45
N SER A 128 4.14 1.05 -10.43
CA SER A 128 4.42 0.67 -11.81
C SER A 128 5.92 0.45 -12.03
N ILE A 129 6.26 -0.17 -13.15
CA ILE A 129 7.63 -0.30 -13.64
C ILE A 129 7.78 0.65 -14.83
N ALA A 130 8.61 1.69 -14.66
CA ALA A 130 8.84 2.66 -15.70
C ALA A 130 9.47 2.02 -16.96
N GLY A 131 8.96 2.36 -18.13
CA GLY A 131 9.41 1.82 -19.43
C GLY A 131 8.91 0.40 -19.71
N ALA A 132 8.03 -0.17 -18.88
CA ALA A 132 7.46 -1.50 -19.08
C ALA A 132 5.99 -1.46 -19.52
N GLU A 133 5.45 -0.29 -19.84
CA GLU A 133 4.03 -0.07 -20.12
C GLU A 133 3.51 -0.91 -21.30
N LEU A 134 4.34 -1.09 -22.33
CA LEU A 134 4.03 -1.85 -23.54
C LEU A 134 4.48 -3.29 -23.52
N VAL A 135 5.23 -3.72 -22.51
CA VAL A 135 5.71 -5.11 -22.45
C VAL A 135 4.53 -6.05 -22.28
N THR A 136 4.39 -7.01 -23.18
CA THR A 136 3.39 -8.07 -23.13
C THR A 136 3.87 -9.25 -22.28
N LYS A 137 2.97 -10.20 -21.96
CA LYS A 137 3.34 -11.42 -21.24
C LYS A 137 4.35 -12.28 -22.02
N GLU A 138 4.21 -12.31 -23.35
CA GLU A 138 5.09 -13.05 -24.23
C GLU A 138 6.51 -12.47 -24.27
N GLU A 139 6.59 -11.15 -24.15
CA GLU A 139 7.86 -10.42 -24.18
C GLU A 139 8.55 -10.36 -22.82
N ALA A 140 7.81 -10.47 -21.72
CA ALA A 140 8.34 -10.33 -20.37
C ALA A 140 9.52 -11.27 -20.08
N GLY A 141 9.52 -12.48 -20.65
CA GLY A 141 10.62 -13.44 -20.52
C GLY A 141 11.95 -12.97 -21.09
N LYS A 142 11.93 -12.07 -22.08
CA LYS A 142 13.14 -11.52 -22.70
C LYS A 142 13.88 -10.57 -21.75
N TYR A 143 13.19 -10.03 -20.76
CA TYR A 143 13.68 -9.06 -19.79
C TYR A 143 13.94 -9.65 -18.40
N ALA A 144 13.97 -10.99 -18.27
CA ALA A 144 14.07 -11.70 -17.00
C ALA A 144 15.27 -11.30 -16.13
N ASN A 145 16.37 -10.87 -16.76
CA ASN A 145 17.61 -10.45 -16.10
C ASN A 145 17.87 -8.93 -16.20
N THR A 146 16.87 -8.16 -16.54
CA THR A 146 17.00 -6.70 -16.70
C THR A 146 16.68 -6.01 -15.37
N VAL A 147 17.50 -5.01 -15.01
CA VAL A 147 17.22 -4.13 -13.87
C VAL A 147 16.10 -3.18 -14.27
N MET A 148 15.03 -3.17 -13.48
CA MET A 148 13.89 -2.30 -13.70
C MET A 148 13.71 -1.35 -12.52
N ALA A 149 13.30 -0.12 -12.80
CA ALA A 149 12.99 0.86 -11.78
C ALA A 149 11.59 0.63 -11.22
N GLY A 150 11.45 0.66 -9.92
CA GLY A 150 10.17 0.52 -9.21
C GLY A 150 10.22 1.25 -7.88
N SER A 151 9.07 1.33 -7.21
CA SER A 151 8.95 1.89 -5.87
C SER A 151 8.99 0.79 -4.81
N TYR A 152 9.55 1.10 -3.65
CA TYR A 152 9.58 0.19 -2.50
C TYR A 152 8.72 0.74 -1.35
N ILE A 153 8.31 -0.17 -0.45
CA ILE A 153 7.72 0.27 0.81
C ILE A 153 8.78 1.01 1.64
N ARG A 154 8.33 1.90 2.51
CA ARG A 154 9.25 2.64 3.38
C ARG A 154 10.06 1.67 4.25
N PRO A 155 11.37 1.89 4.43
CA PRO A 155 12.16 1.11 5.36
C PRO A 155 11.71 1.37 6.81
N PHE A 156 12.23 0.57 7.74
CA PHE A 156 12.06 0.84 9.16
C PHE A 156 12.46 2.29 9.47
N THR A 157 11.52 3.05 10.01
CA THR A 157 11.72 4.48 10.30
C THR A 157 11.03 4.81 11.63
N VAL A 158 11.69 5.62 12.46
CA VAL A 158 11.11 6.17 13.67
C VAL A 158 10.90 7.67 13.48
N GLU A 159 9.69 8.14 13.77
CA GLU A 159 9.28 9.52 13.64
C GLU A 159 8.80 10.04 14.99
N PHE A 160 9.26 11.23 15.38
CA PHE A 160 8.78 11.94 16.57
C PHE A 160 7.98 13.16 16.16
N SER A 161 6.89 13.40 16.86
CA SER A 161 6.04 14.56 16.63
C SER A 161 5.72 15.28 17.94
N ALA A 162 5.60 16.60 17.87
CA ALA A 162 5.11 17.45 18.96
C ALA A 162 4.06 18.40 18.40
N GLN A 163 2.92 18.49 19.07
CA GLN A 163 1.84 19.42 18.74
C GLN A 163 1.62 20.37 19.90
N LEU A 164 1.78 21.67 19.64
CA LEU A 164 1.52 22.73 20.61
C LEU A 164 0.25 23.50 20.21
N LYS A 165 -0.69 23.65 21.15
CA LYS A 165 -1.90 24.49 21.00
C LYS A 165 -1.70 25.80 21.73
N PHE A 166 -1.93 26.90 21.05
CA PHE A 166 -1.85 28.26 21.59
C PHE A 166 -3.18 28.72 22.14
#